data_4d075312307ffab37130fdcf1edf75d0
#
_entry.id   4d075312307ffab37130fdcf1edf75d0
#
_cell.length_a   1.000
_cell.length_b   1.000
_cell.length_c   1.000
_cell.angle_alpha   90.00
_cell.angle_beta   90.00
_cell.angle_gamma   90.00
#
_symmetry.space_group_name_H-M   'P 1'
#
loop_
_entity.id
_entity.type
_entity.pdbx_description
1 polymer ?
#
loop_
_entity_poly.entity_id
_entity_poly.type
_entity_poly.pdbx_seq_one_letter_code
_entity_poly.pdbx_strand_id
1 'polypeptide(L)'
;MLKVKDVVLEVARDFEKMSGRKYGLFESYMLDDADIALVILNSAAGTSKDVIDDFRARGIKAGLLKPRLFRPFPYEEVADALRNTKAVCVMDRADSFGGYGPLFMEISSALYQLQKRPALINKIYGLGGRDYLPSHAELVLNELNEIARGGNVGLVKEYIAVKE
;
A
#
# COMPACT_ATOMS: atom_id res chain seq x y z
N MET A 1 0.09 -25.09 2.91
CA MET A 1 0.04 -23.61 2.86
C MET A 1 -0.01 -22.96 4.25
N LEU A 2 -0.67 -23.55 5.26
CA LEU A 2 -0.82 -22.94 6.61
C LEU A 2 0.51 -22.63 7.33
N LYS A 3 1.58 -23.38 7.08
CA LYS A 3 2.91 -23.18 7.72
C LYS A 3 3.85 -22.23 6.95
N VAL A 4 3.46 -21.72 5.80
CA VAL A 4 4.36 -20.94 4.94
C VAL A 4 4.71 -19.59 5.61
N LYS A 5 3.78 -18.94 6.27
CA LYS A 5 4.03 -17.68 7.00
C LYS A 5 5.11 -17.88 8.08
N ASP A 6 5.01 -18.94 8.86
CA ASP A 6 5.96 -19.26 9.94
C ASP A 6 7.36 -19.50 9.39
N VAL A 7 7.46 -20.28 8.30
CA VAL A 7 8.74 -20.54 7.62
C VAL A 7 9.35 -19.26 7.05
N VAL A 8 8.54 -18.39 6.41
CA VAL A 8 9.01 -17.11 5.89
C VAL A 8 9.57 -16.24 7.02
N LEU A 9 8.90 -16.17 8.16
CA LEU A 9 9.35 -15.41 9.31
C LEU A 9 10.60 -16.01 9.98
N GLU A 10 10.74 -17.34 10.00
CA GLU A 10 11.93 -18.03 10.49
C GLU A 10 13.14 -17.73 9.61
N VAL A 11 13.02 -17.94 8.29
CA VAL A 11 14.08 -17.61 7.32
C VAL A 11 14.44 -16.13 7.36
N ALA A 12 13.47 -15.25 7.52
CA ALA A 12 13.71 -13.81 7.64
C ALA A 12 14.55 -13.47 8.88
N ARG A 13 14.27 -14.12 10.03
CA ARG A 13 15.09 -13.95 11.26
C ARG A 13 16.53 -14.48 11.08
N ASP A 14 16.69 -15.58 10.40
CA ASP A 14 18.04 -16.13 10.16
C ASP A 14 18.82 -15.24 9.18
N PHE A 15 18.17 -14.72 8.16
CA PHE A 15 18.79 -13.77 7.25
C PHE A 15 19.16 -12.46 7.97
N GLU A 16 18.33 -11.99 8.91
CA GLU A 16 18.64 -10.81 9.74
C GLU A 16 19.92 -11.00 10.56
N LYS A 17 20.09 -12.18 11.17
CA LYS A 17 21.32 -12.52 11.92
C LYS A 17 22.58 -12.48 11.05
N MET A 18 22.46 -12.89 9.79
CA MET A 18 23.58 -12.95 8.85
C MET A 18 23.90 -11.61 8.20
N SER A 19 22.88 -10.81 7.88
CA SER A 19 23.00 -9.60 7.05
C SER A 19 22.79 -8.29 7.80
N GLY A 20 22.26 -8.32 9.01
CA GLY A 20 21.78 -7.15 9.73
C GLY A 20 20.51 -6.51 9.15
N ARG A 21 19.90 -7.10 8.11
CA ARG A 21 18.72 -6.57 7.42
C ARG A 21 17.46 -7.28 7.90
N LYS A 22 16.51 -6.51 8.41
CA LYS A 22 15.23 -7.03 8.87
C LYS A 22 14.23 -7.17 7.72
N TYR A 23 13.66 -8.37 7.61
CA TYR A 23 12.59 -8.68 6.66
C TYR A 23 11.38 -9.25 7.39
N GLY A 24 10.19 -9.14 6.76
CA GLY A 24 8.93 -9.65 7.28
C GLY A 24 7.96 -9.94 6.14
N LEU A 25 6.69 -10.11 6.48
CA LEU A 25 5.61 -10.37 5.52
C LEU A 25 5.34 -9.16 4.61
N PHE A 26 5.62 -7.98 5.09
CA PHE A 26 5.60 -6.70 4.38
C PHE A 26 6.65 -5.76 4.99
N GLU A 27 6.86 -4.64 4.35
CA GLU A 27 7.63 -3.52 4.85
C GLU A 27 6.68 -2.38 5.18
N SER A 28 6.77 -1.85 6.39
CA SER A 28 6.10 -0.61 6.82
C SER A 28 7.07 0.55 6.75
N TYR A 29 6.63 1.67 6.20
CA TYR A 29 7.37 2.91 6.18
C TYR A 29 6.51 4.04 6.73
N MET A 30 6.91 4.61 7.86
CA MET A 30 6.17 5.68 8.57
C MET A 30 4.67 5.39 8.75
N LEU A 31 4.31 4.10 8.97
CA LEU A 31 2.92 3.65 8.98
C LEU A 31 2.28 3.69 10.36
N ASP A 32 3.06 3.61 11.44
CA ASP A 32 2.57 3.42 12.81
C ASP A 32 1.61 4.52 13.29
N ASP A 33 1.84 5.77 12.84
CA ASP A 33 1.02 6.93 13.16
C ASP A 33 0.36 7.56 11.93
N ALA A 34 0.32 6.84 10.81
CA ALA A 34 -0.18 7.37 9.55
C ALA A 34 -1.70 7.57 9.55
N ASP A 35 -2.14 8.74 9.08
CA ASP A 35 -3.54 9.01 8.76
C ASP A 35 -3.92 8.50 7.36
N ILE A 36 -2.96 8.54 6.44
CA ILE A 36 -3.11 8.08 5.05
C ILE A 36 -2.00 7.11 4.66
N ALA A 37 -2.30 6.10 3.86
CA ALA A 37 -1.31 5.12 3.47
C ALA A 37 -1.38 4.73 1.98
N LEU A 38 -0.21 4.55 1.37
CA LEU A 38 -0.07 3.85 0.10
C LEU A 38 0.22 2.37 0.36
N VAL A 39 -0.44 1.50 -0.40
CA VAL A 39 -0.06 0.08 -0.51
C VAL A 39 0.41 -0.17 -1.92
N ILE A 40 1.69 -0.50 -2.09
CA ILE A 40 2.34 -0.59 -3.40
C ILE A 40 3.45 -1.63 -3.40
N LEU A 41 3.65 -2.30 -4.53
CA LEU A 41 4.67 -3.33 -4.71
C LEU A 41 5.94 -2.79 -5.39
N ASN A 42 7.03 -3.53 -5.24
CA ASN A 42 8.28 -3.41 -6.00
C ASN A 42 8.99 -2.04 -5.89
N SER A 43 9.64 -1.60 -6.97
CA SER A 43 10.48 -0.40 -7.03
C SER A 43 9.69 0.90 -6.83
N ALA A 44 8.43 0.95 -7.26
CA ALA A 44 7.57 2.12 -7.08
C ALA A 44 7.40 2.51 -5.60
N ALA A 45 7.54 1.55 -4.67
CA ALA A 45 7.56 1.84 -3.24
C ALA A 45 8.76 2.73 -2.85
N GLY A 46 9.92 2.56 -3.49
CA GLY A 46 11.08 3.44 -3.27
C GLY A 46 10.78 4.87 -3.65
N THR A 47 10.32 5.10 -4.87
CA THR A 47 9.91 6.43 -5.36
C THR A 47 8.84 7.07 -4.45
N SER A 48 7.90 6.27 -3.96
CA SER A 48 6.83 6.78 -3.07
C SER A 48 7.36 7.22 -1.71
N LYS A 49 8.43 6.61 -1.18
CA LYS A 49 9.01 6.99 0.10
C LYS A 49 9.54 8.42 0.11
N ASP A 50 10.24 8.83 -0.95
CA ASP A 50 10.77 10.19 -1.07
C ASP A 50 9.62 11.22 -1.01
N VAL A 51 8.50 10.93 -1.67
CA VAL A 51 7.31 11.80 -1.63
C VAL A 51 6.63 11.76 -0.26
N ILE A 52 6.61 10.61 0.41
CA ILE A 52 6.09 10.51 1.78
C ILE A 52 6.91 11.36 2.74
N ASP A 53 8.23 11.41 2.61
CA ASP A 53 9.11 12.26 3.42
C ASP A 53 8.76 13.75 3.23
N ASP A 54 8.49 14.18 2.01
CA ASP A 54 8.04 15.53 1.71
C ASP A 54 6.67 15.85 2.35
N PHE A 55 5.74 14.89 2.34
CA PHE A 55 4.44 15.03 3.00
C PHE A 55 4.60 15.13 4.52
N ARG A 56 5.45 14.29 5.10
CA ARG A 56 5.79 14.32 6.54
C ARG A 56 6.44 15.64 6.95
N ALA A 57 7.34 16.18 6.14
CA ALA A 57 7.94 17.50 6.38
C ALA A 57 6.89 18.62 6.39
N ARG A 58 5.79 18.46 5.65
CA ARG A 58 4.62 19.37 5.65
C ARG A 58 3.60 19.07 6.78
N GLY A 59 3.91 18.15 7.68
CA GLY A 59 3.05 17.76 8.81
C GLY A 59 1.89 16.82 8.45
N ILE A 60 1.89 16.23 7.25
CA ILE A 60 0.87 15.27 6.82
C ILE A 60 1.34 13.86 7.15
N LYS A 61 0.57 13.14 7.97
CA LYS A 61 0.90 11.80 8.43
C LYS A 61 0.65 10.75 7.35
N ALA A 62 1.50 10.73 6.34
CA ALA A 62 1.53 9.73 5.28
C ALA A 62 2.40 8.54 5.65
N GLY A 63 2.05 7.36 5.18
CA GLY A 63 2.82 6.13 5.36
C GLY A 63 2.69 5.19 4.16
N LEU A 64 3.45 4.09 4.16
CA LEU A 64 3.45 3.10 3.10
C LEU A 64 3.54 1.68 3.66
N LEU A 65 2.78 0.78 3.07
CA LEU A 65 2.89 -0.66 3.24
C LEU A 65 3.31 -1.30 1.92
N LYS A 66 4.44 -2.03 1.94
CA LYS A 66 4.94 -2.77 0.78
C LYS A 66 4.86 -4.27 1.07
N PRO A 67 3.86 -4.99 0.54
CA PRO A 67 3.77 -6.43 0.70
C PRO A 67 5.02 -7.14 0.15
N ARG A 68 5.48 -8.18 0.86
CA ARG A 68 6.57 -9.07 0.43
C ARG A 68 6.06 -10.49 0.22
N LEU A 69 5.13 -10.94 1.06
CA LEU A 69 4.44 -12.20 0.90
C LEU A 69 3.07 -11.96 0.28
N PHE A 70 2.83 -12.51 -0.92
CA PHE A 70 1.56 -12.39 -1.63
C PHE A 70 0.71 -13.66 -1.54
N ARG A 71 1.33 -14.83 -1.36
CA ARG A 71 0.65 -16.12 -1.17
C ARG A 71 1.40 -17.00 -0.16
N PRO A 72 0.78 -17.41 0.96
CA PRO A 72 -0.54 -16.95 1.45
C PRO A 72 -0.52 -15.47 1.81
N PHE A 73 -1.63 -14.76 1.56
CA PHE A 73 -1.68 -13.34 1.91
C PHE A 73 -1.82 -13.17 3.43
N PRO A 74 -1.06 -12.25 4.06
CA PRO A 74 -1.09 -12.04 5.51
C PRO A 74 -2.23 -11.10 5.93
N TYR A 75 -3.48 -11.57 5.82
CA TYR A 75 -4.69 -10.75 5.99
C TYR A 75 -4.76 -10.07 7.36
N GLU A 76 -4.52 -10.81 8.44
CA GLU A 76 -4.62 -10.27 9.79
C GLU A 76 -3.54 -9.21 10.05
N GLU A 77 -2.30 -9.49 9.67
CA GLU A 77 -1.17 -8.59 9.89
C GLU A 77 -1.29 -7.31 9.06
N VAL A 78 -1.80 -7.42 7.83
CA VAL A 78 -2.08 -6.26 6.97
C VAL A 78 -3.24 -5.43 7.53
N ALA A 79 -4.32 -6.08 7.97
CA ALA A 79 -5.44 -5.39 8.62
C ALA A 79 -4.99 -4.63 9.87
N ASP A 80 -4.17 -5.25 10.70
CA ASP A 80 -3.62 -4.63 11.91
C ASP A 80 -2.73 -3.42 11.59
N ALA A 81 -1.89 -3.53 10.56
CA ALA A 81 -1.00 -2.45 10.15
C ALA A 81 -1.76 -1.22 9.60
N LEU A 82 -2.92 -1.43 8.97
CA LEU A 82 -3.70 -0.36 8.34
C LEU A 82 -4.90 0.11 9.17
N ARG A 83 -5.20 -0.53 10.31
CA ARG A 83 -6.43 -0.30 11.09
C ARG A 83 -6.65 1.14 11.58
N ASN A 84 -5.56 1.87 11.80
CA ASN A 84 -5.60 3.23 12.34
C ASN A 84 -5.59 4.31 11.25
N THR A 85 -5.40 3.94 10.00
CA THR A 85 -5.44 4.88 8.88
C THR A 85 -6.87 5.35 8.60
N LYS A 86 -7.02 6.54 8.06
CA LYS A 86 -8.32 7.11 7.63
C LYS A 86 -8.62 6.81 6.17
N ALA A 87 -7.57 6.83 5.33
CA ALA A 87 -7.68 6.54 3.91
C ALA A 87 -6.46 5.76 3.40
N VAL A 88 -6.70 4.79 2.52
CA VAL A 88 -5.69 3.92 1.92
C VAL A 88 -5.88 3.88 0.41
N CYS A 89 -4.79 4.07 -0.34
CA CYS A 89 -4.76 3.79 -1.77
C CYS A 89 -3.95 2.54 -2.05
N VAL A 90 -4.54 1.61 -2.77
CA VAL A 90 -3.82 0.45 -3.30
C VAL A 90 -3.42 0.73 -4.74
N MET A 91 -2.12 0.63 -5.00
CA MET A 91 -1.50 0.87 -6.29
C MET A 91 -1.21 -0.45 -6.98
N ASP A 92 -1.94 -0.75 -8.05
CA ASP A 92 -1.75 -1.96 -8.86
C ASP A 92 -1.09 -1.65 -10.21
N ARG A 93 -0.13 -2.47 -10.62
CA ARG A 93 0.46 -2.42 -11.97
C ARG A 93 -0.21 -3.42 -12.93
N ALA A 94 -1.37 -3.88 -12.58
CA ALA A 94 -2.15 -4.83 -13.36
C ALA A 94 -3.63 -4.45 -13.31
N ASP A 95 -4.30 -4.61 -14.43
CA ASP A 95 -5.75 -4.51 -14.52
C ASP A 95 -6.36 -5.91 -14.72
N SER A 96 -7.45 -6.20 -14.03
CA SER A 96 -8.16 -7.47 -14.13
C SER A 96 -9.36 -7.34 -15.06
N PHE A 97 -9.13 -7.02 -16.33
CA PHE A 97 -10.17 -6.96 -17.38
C PHE A 97 -11.44 -6.19 -16.95
N GLY A 98 -11.26 -4.97 -16.44
CA GLY A 98 -12.34 -4.14 -15.93
C GLY A 98 -12.71 -4.36 -14.46
N GLY A 99 -12.18 -5.40 -13.80
CA GLY A 99 -12.27 -5.59 -12.36
C GLY A 99 -11.29 -4.70 -11.59
N TYR A 100 -11.26 -4.84 -10.29
CA TYR A 100 -10.25 -4.18 -9.45
C TYR A 100 -8.87 -4.84 -9.58
N GLY A 101 -7.82 -4.11 -9.21
CA GLY A 101 -6.46 -4.63 -9.20
C GLY A 101 -6.29 -5.83 -8.26
N PRO A 102 -5.40 -6.79 -8.58
CA PRO A 102 -5.21 -7.99 -7.76
C PRO A 102 -4.78 -7.70 -6.31
N LEU A 103 -3.92 -6.70 -6.11
CA LEU A 103 -3.51 -6.30 -4.76
C LEU A 103 -4.66 -5.62 -4.02
N PHE A 104 -5.45 -4.78 -4.70
CA PHE A 104 -6.63 -4.14 -4.11
C PHE A 104 -7.62 -5.18 -3.57
N MET A 105 -7.86 -6.26 -4.29
CA MET A 105 -8.78 -7.32 -3.84
C MET A 105 -8.28 -7.97 -2.54
N GLU A 106 -6.97 -8.23 -2.41
CA GLU A 106 -6.40 -8.79 -1.19
C GLU A 106 -6.48 -7.81 -0.01
N ILE A 107 -6.13 -6.54 -0.24
CA ILE A 107 -6.21 -5.50 0.79
C ILE A 107 -7.66 -5.27 1.22
N SER A 108 -8.59 -5.19 0.27
CA SER A 108 -10.02 -5.07 0.57
C SER A 108 -10.51 -6.22 1.43
N SER A 109 -10.11 -7.46 1.12
CA SER A 109 -10.44 -8.65 1.90
C SER A 109 -9.84 -8.59 3.32
N ALA A 110 -8.60 -8.12 3.45
CA ALA A 110 -7.97 -7.93 4.76
C ALA A 110 -8.75 -6.92 5.61
N LEU A 111 -9.05 -5.74 5.04
CA LEU A 111 -9.72 -4.65 5.73
C LEU A 111 -11.21 -4.96 6.03
N TYR A 112 -11.81 -5.90 5.28
CA TYR A 112 -13.21 -6.30 5.51
C TYR A 112 -13.46 -6.81 6.92
N GLN A 113 -12.45 -7.38 7.58
CA GLN A 113 -12.52 -7.91 8.94
C GLN A 113 -12.62 -6.80 10.02
N LEU A 114 -12.23 -5.56 9.68
CA LEU A 114 -12.27 -4.44 10.62
C LEU A 114 -13.69 -3.90 10.79
N GLN A 115 -14.09 -3.61 12.03
CA GLN A 115 -15.36 -2.93 12.31
C GLN A 115 -15.37 -1.49 11.77
N LYS A 116 -14.27 -0.76 11.98
CA LYS A 116 -14.03 0.57 11.41
C LYS A 116 -12.96 0.43 10.34
N ARG A 117 -13.31 0.74 9.12
CA ARG A 117 -12.44 0.61 7.95
C ARG A 117 -11.99 1.97 7.45
N PRO A 118 -10.74 2.10 6.98
CA PRO A 118 -10.35 3.29 6.22
C PRO A 118 -11.15 3.39 4.91
N ALA A 119 -11.27 4.58 4.38
CA ALA A 119 -11.65 4.74 2.97
C ALA A 119 -10.61 4.05 2.09
N LEU A 120 -11.05 3.34 1.06
CA LEU A 120 -10.17 2.53 0.23
C LEU A 120 -10.37 2.85 -1.25
N ILE A 121 -9.29 3.21 -1.95
CA ILE A 121 -9.28 3.46 -3.40
C ILE A 121 -8.21 2.63 -4.09
N ASN A 122 -8.39 2.41 -5.39
CA ASN A 122 -7.50 1.64 -6.26
C ASN A 122 -7.01 2.50 -7.43
N LYS A 123 -5.70 2.64 -7.57
CA LYS A 123 -5.11 3.30 -8.74
C LYS A 123 -4.31 2.29 -9.56
N ILE A 124 -4.63 2.17 -10.83
CA ILE A 124 -3.90 1.34 -11.79
C ILE A 124 -2.84 2.19 -12.46
N TYR A 125 -1.58 1.77 -12.41
CA TYR A 125 -0.45 2.52 -12.95
C TYR A 125 0.47 1.66 -13.80
N GLY A 126 1.31 2.30 -14.62
CA GLY A 126 2.40 1.63 -15.33
C GLY A 126 1.97 0.67 -16.43
N LEU A 127 0.71 0.73 -16.90
CA LEU A 127 0.22 -0.07 -18.01
C LEU A 127 0.96 0.31 -19.29
N GLY A 128 1.26 -0.69 -20.13
CA GLY A 128 2.01 -0.48 -21.36
C GLY A 128 3.47 -0.06 -21.15
N GLY A 129 4.06 -0.40 -20.00
CA GLY A 129 5.47 -0.09 -19.69
C GLY A 129 5.73 1.36 -19.28
N ARG A 130 4.69 2.12 -18.95
CA ARG A 130 4.86 3.52 -18.49
C ARG A 130 5.57 3.58 -17.15
N ASP A 131 6.38 4.64 -16.99
CA ASP A 131 7.11 4.90 -15.76
C ASP A 131 6.17 5.36 -14.63
N TYR A 132 6.57 5.02 -13.41
CA TYR A 132 6.00 5.57 -12.19
C TYR A 132 6.87 6.71 -11.69
N LEU A 133 6.30 7.91 -11.63
CA LEU A 133 6.98 9.15 -11.29
C LEU A 133 6.60 9.63 -9.87
N PRO A 134 7.46 10.43 -9.20
CA PRO A 134 7.12 11.08 -7.93
C PRO A 134 5.80 11.84 -7.97
N SER A 135 5.51 12.53 -9.09
CA SER A 135 4.25 13.26 -9.28
C SER A 135 3.00 12.39 -9.21
N HIS A 136 3.12 11.10 -9.57
CA HIS A 136 2.01 10.16 -9.44
C HIS A 136 1.74 9.82 -7.96
N ALA A 137 2.80 9.65 -7.15
CA ALA A 137 2.66 9.46 -5.72
C ALA A 137 2.06 10.70 -5.05
N GLU A 138 2.54 11.90 -5.44
CA GLU A 138 2.05 13.16 -4.91
C GLU A 138 0.57 13.37 -5.20
N LEU A 139 0.12 13.11 -6.43
CA LEU A 139 -1.29 13.19 -6.82
C LEU A 139 -2.16 12.30 -5.91
N VAL A 140 -1.77 11.05 -5.72
CA VAL A 140 -2.53 10.10 -4.92
C VAL A 140 -2.51 10.46 -3.43
N LEU A 141 -1.38 10.89 -2.88
CA LEU A 141 -1.30 11.30 -1.48
C LEU A 141 -2.10 12.57 -1.19
N ASN A 142 -2.18 13.52 -2.13
CA ASN A 142 -3.06 14.69 -2.01
C ASN A 142 -4.53 14.27 -1.97
N GLU A 143 -4.96 13.38 -2.87
CA GLU A 143 -6.33 12.84 -2.87
C GLU A 143 -6.66 12.13 -1.55
N LEU A 144 -5.76 11.25 -1.07
CA LEU A 144 -5.94 10.58 0.22
C LEU A 144 -6.05 11.56 1.39
N ASN A 145 -5.26 12.63 1.38
CA ASN A 145 -5.30 13.66 2.42
C ASN A 145 -6.64 14.42 2.42
N GLU A 146 -7.21 14.69 1.26
CA GLU A 146 -8.55 15.26 1.13
C GLU A 146 -9.63 14.32 1.68
N ILE A 147 -9.59 13.04 1.28
CA ILE A 147 -10.50 12.01 1.79
C ILE A 147 -10.39 11.89 3.31
N ALA A 148 -9.17 11.85 3.86
CA ALA A 148 -8.94 11.73 5.30
C ALA A 148 -9.45 12.93 6.11
N ARG A 149 -9.58 14.10 5.48
CA ARG A 149 -10.17 15.32 6.07
C ARG A 149 -11.69 15.40 5.96
N GLY A 150 -12.35 14.36 5.47
CA GLY A 150 -13.80 14.29 5.32
C GLY A 150 -14.29 14.57 3.89
N GLY A 151 -13.40 14.62 2.91
CA GLY A 151 -13.76 14.66 1.50
C GLY A 151 -14.45 13.38 1.04
N ASN A 152 -15.21 13.47 -0.03
CA ASN A 152 -15.87 12.32 -0.62
C ASN A 152 -14.87 11.43 -1.37
N VAL A 153 -15.06 10.13 -1.27
CA VAL A 153 -14.41 9.18 -2.17
C VAL A 153 -15.08 9.31 -3.53
N GLY A 154 -14.31 9.68 -4.54
CA GLY A 154 -14.77 9.74 -5.92
C GLY A 154 -14.90 8.34 -6.53
N LEU A 155 -14.33 8.12 -7.73
CA LEU A 155 -14.25 6.78 -8.29
C LEU A 155 -13.28 5.91 -7.49
N VAL A 156 -13.77 4.74 -7.05
CA VAL A 156 -12.92 3.82 -6.28
C VAL A 156 -11.73 3.34 -7.11
N LYS A 157 -11.92 3.08 -8.41
CA LYS A 157 -10.86 2.64 -9.32
C LYS A 157 -10.62 3.70 -10.40
N GLU A 158 -9.36 4.08 -10.57
CA GLU A 158 -8.91 4.98 -11.62
C GLU A 158 -7.56 4.56 -12.20
N TYR A 159 -7.25 5.06 -13.38
CA TYR A 159 -5.99 4.82 -14.08
C TYR A 159 -5.11 6.06 -14.00
N ILE A 160 -3.80 5.86 -13.74
CA ILE A 160 -2.81 6.94 -13.71
C ILE A 160 -1.97 6.89 -14.98
N ALA A 161 -1.77 8.08 -15.60
CA ALA A 161 -0.89 8.25 -16.77
C ALA A 161 -1.29 7.40 -17.97
N VAL A 162 -2.58 7.15 -18.18
CA VAL A 162 -3.09 6.59 -19.44
C VAL A 162 -3.34 7.70 -20.45
N LYS A 163 -3.27 7.37 -21.75
CA LYS A 163 -3.78 8.27 -22.80
C LYS A 163 -5.30 8.18 -22.80
N GLU A 164 -5.94 9.32 -22.77
CA GLU A 164 -7.35 9.47 -23.12
C GLU A 164 -7.56 9.28 -24.62
#